data_9d722638a9fd03c1d5ee7f91ada4c907
#
_entry.id   9d722638a9fd03c1d5ee7f91ada4c907
#
_cell.length_a   1.000
_cell.length_b   1.000
_cell.length_c   1.000
_cell.angle_alpha   90.00
_cell.angle_beta   90.00
_cell.angle_gamma   90.00
#
_symmetry.space_group_name_H-M   'P 1'
#
loop_
_entity.id
_entity.type
_entity.pdbx_description
1 polymer ?
#
loop_
_entity_poly.entity_id
_entity_poly.type
_entity_poly.pdbx_seq_one_letter_code
_entity_poly.pdbx_strand_id
1 'polypeptide(L)'
;MSKLTVCLFLIVFHFKCVTVAQEINQYDAAGKRHGVWQKNYKSSKQLRYNGSFNHGKEVGVFKFFDSSGGHPTAIKEYTTDSPFVDVTFYTTEGKKVSSGKMKNRKRQGEWLSYHQDGSTIMIKEQYKNGLLDGQRNVFFISGLPALVEQYVDGNKEGKAITYTEEGKVLKSVTYKQDKLEGPAIFYNGYGEKEVAGNYKNNRKHGLWKYYKNGQVDKEIKYPRNKIGVQ
;
A
#
# COMPACT_ATOMS: atom_id res chain seq x y z
N MET A 1 77.42 -1.49 -41.75
CA MET A 1 76.24 -2.00 -40.98
C MET A 1 75.47 -0.78 -40.54
N SER A 2 74.38 -0.46 -41.26
CA SER A 2 73.54 0.75 -41.07
C SER A 2 72.45 0.42 -40.10
N LYS A 3 72.29 1.14 -38.99
CA LYS A 3 71.23 1.01 -38.02
C LYS A 3 70.04 1.85 -38.50
N LEU A 4 68.95 1.20 -38.87
CA LEU A 4 67.68 1.81 -39.23
C LEU A 4 66.86 2.11 -37.94
N THR A 5 66.71 3.40 -37.60
CA THR A 5 65.92 3.85 -36.46
C THR A 5 64.43 4.03 -36.93
N VAL A 6 63.54 3.15 -36.51
CA VAL A 6 62.10 3.28 -36.78
C VAL A 6 61.48 4.19 -35.71
N CYS A 7 61.11 5.41 -36.09
CA CYS A 7 60.29 6.29 -35.25
C CYS A 7 58.79 5.89 -35.34
N LEU A 8 58.26 5.32 -34.26
CA LEU A 8 56.84 5.01 -34.11
C LEU A 8 56.08 6.28 -33.69
N PHE A 9 55.34 6.88 -34.61
CA PHE A 9 54.45 8.01 -34.31
C PHE A 9 53.16 7.47 -33.68
N LEU A 10 52.99 7.66 -32.39
CA LEU A 10 51.74 7.40 -31.65
C LEU A 10 50.75 8.56 -31.95
N ILE A 11 49.78 8.31 -32.82
CA ILE A 11 48.68 9.25 -33.06
C ILE A 11 47.67 9.07 -31.90
N VAL A 12 47.72 9.99 -30.93
CA VAL A 12 46.72 10.06 -29.84
C VAL A 12 45.43 10.69 -30.38
N PHE A 13 44.45 9.86 -30.68
CA PHE A 13 43.10 10.33 -31.02
C PHE A 13 42.45 10.88 -29.78
N HIS A 14 42.35 12.19 -29.62
CA HIS A 14 41.55 12.84 -28.59
C HIS A 14 40.06 12.77 -28.99
N PHE A 15 39.33 11.76 -28.47
CA PHE A 15 37.89 11.75 -28.53
C PHE A 15 37.36 12.88 -27.60
N LYS A 16 36.97 14.01 -28.18
CA LYS A 16 36.20 15.02 -27.45
C LYS A 16 34.81 14.45 -27.26
N CYS A 17 34.50 13.91 -26.07
CA CYS A 17 33.18 13.58 -25.67
C CYS A 17 32.37 14.90 -25.52
N VAL A 18 31.64 15.28 -26.53
CA VAL A 18 30.70 16.42 -26.47
C VAL A 18 29.51 15.96 -25.65
N THR A 19 29.47 16.26 -24.38
CA THR A 19 28.28 16.12 -23.54
C THR A 19 27.28 17.18 -24.00
N VAL A 20 26.35 16.79 -24.86
CA VAL A 20 25.18 17.62 -25.16
C VAL A 20 24.34 17.64 -23.90
N ALA A 21 24.29 18.79 -23.22
CA ALA A 21 23.36 18.97 -22.10
C ALA A 21 21.93 18.80 -22.65
N GLN A 22 21.22 17.81 -22.13
CA GLN A 22 19.83 17.57 -22.54
C GLN A 22 19.00 18.79 -22.13
N GLU A 23 18.38 19.47 -23.10
CA GLU A 23 17.48 20.59 -22.82
C GLU A 23 16.27 20.09 -22.02
N ILE A 24 15.93 20.80 -20.94
CA ILE A 24 14.80 20.48 -20.06
C ILE A 24 13.62 21.42 -20.34
N ASN A 25 12.41 20.97 -19.97
CA ASN A 25 11.17 21.78 -20.06
C ASN A 25 10.80 22.20 -21.48
N GLN A 26 11.03 21.35 -22.46
CA GLN A 26 10.74 21.60 -23.86
C GLN A 26 9.28 21.26 -24.22
N TYR A 27 8.79 21.95 -25.24
CA TYR A 27 7.51 21.66 -25.87
C TYR A 27 7.73 21.13 -27.28
N ASP A 28 6.86 20.25 -27.73
CA ASP A 28 6.83 19.82 -29.14
C ASP A 28 6.17 20.89 -30.03
N ALA A 29 6.15 20.64 -31.35
CA ALA A 29 5.55 21.55 -32.35
C ALA A 29 4.05 21.81 -32.13
N ALA A 30 3.35 20.91 -31.37
CA ALA A 30 1.95 21.07 -31.01
C ALA A 30 1.75 21.76 -29.63
N GLY A 31 2.81 22.30 -29.04
CA GLY A 31 2.78 22.95 -27.73
C GLY A 31 2.57 22.00 -26.55
N LYS A 32 2.82 20.69 -26.72
CA LYS A 32 2.70 19.70 -25.66
C LYS A 32 4.06 19.46 -25.03
N ARG A 33 4.11 19.17 -23.72
CA ARG A 33 5.35 18.82 -23.01
C ARG A 33 6.04 17.64 -23.69
N HIS A 34 7.35 17.76 -23.91
CA HIS A 34 8.16 16.72 -24.54
C HIS A 34 9.56 16.67 -23.89
N GLY A 35 10.17 15.46 -23.82
CA GLY A 35 11.49 15.28 -23.21
C GLY A 35 11.48 15.38 -21.68
N VAL A 36 12.64 15.70 -21.11
CA VAL A 36 12.85 15.80 -19.65
C VAL A 36 12.23 17.07 -19.09
N TRP A 37 11.50 16.94 -18.00
CA TRP A 37 10.85 18.02 -17.30
C TRP A 37 11.22 18.06 -15.82
N GLN A 38 11.46 19.28 -15.33
CA GLN A 38 11.67 19.58 -13.90
C GLN A 38 10.82 20.76 -13.49
N LYS A 39 10.35 20.75 -12.25
CA LYS A 39 9.67 21.89 -11.63
C LYS A 39 10.09 22.03 -10.19
N ASN A 40 10.41 23.27 -9.80
CA ASN A 40 10.76 23.60 -8.43
C ASN A 40 9.57 24.23 -7.69
N TYR A 41 9.60 24.16 -6.38
CA TYR A 41 8.72 24.95 -5.52
C TYR A 41 9.07 26.43 -5.63
N LYS A 42 8.06 27.29 -5.69
CA LYS A 42 8.27 28.75 -5.81
C LYS A 42 8.96 29.34 -4.58
N SER A 43 8.59 28.87 -3.39
CA SER A 43 9.08 29.37 -2.11
C SER A 43 10.48 28.88 -1.77
N SER A 44 10.68 27.56 -1.69
CA SER A 44 11.93 26.95 -1.23
C SER A 44 12.98 26.77 -2.33
N LYS A 45 12.61 26.91 -3.62
CA LYS A 45 13.44 26.58 -4.78
C LYS A 45 13.85 25.10 -4.88
N GLN A 46 13.41 24.25 -3.93
CA GLN A 46 13.63 22.80 -3.96
C GLN A 46 12.90 22.17 -5.14
N LEU A 47 13.45 21.08 -5.64
CA LEU A 47 12.82 20.30 -6.71
C LEU A 47 11.46 19.78 -6.23
N ARG A 48 10.39 20.07 -6.98
CA ARG A 48 9.04 19.58 -6.72
C ARG A 48 8.77 18.26 -7.42
N TYR A 49 9.20 18.17 -8.70
CA TYR A 49 9.16 16.92 -9.46
C TYR A 49 10.14 16.96 -10.64
N ASN A 50 10.57 15.77 -11.07
CA ASN A 50 11.16 15.53 -12.37
C ASN A 50 10.57 14.28 -13.02
N GLY A 51 10.66 14.21 -14.36
CA GLY A 51 10.17 13.09 -15.15
C GLY A 51 10.26 13.40 -16.63
N SER A 52 9.72 12.54 -17.47
CA SER A 52 9.74 12.73 -18.93
C SER A 52 8.33 12.70 -19.51
N PHE A 53 8.10 13.53 -20.54
CA PHE A 53 6.87 13.55 -21.30
C PHE A 53 7.12 13.13 -22.74
N ASN A 54 6.16 12.42 -23.32
CA ASN A 54 6.08 12.18 -24.75
C ASN A 54 4.75 12.74 -25.28
N HIS A 55 4.80 13.84 -26.03
CA HIS A 55 3.65 14.55 -26.57
C HIS A 55 2.54 14.82 -25.53
N GLY A 56 2.95 15.31 -24.35
CA GLY A 56 2.05 15.66 -23.24
C GLY A 56 1.66 14.52 -22.32
N LYS A 57 2.02 13.26 -22.62
CA LYS A 57 1.80 12.09 -21.77
C LYS A 57 3.03 11.81 -20.92
N GLU A 58 2.84 11.51 -19.63
CA GLU A 58 3.91 11.09 -18.73
C GLU A 58 4.44 9.71 -19.17
N VAL A 59 5.77 9.56 -19.21
CA VAL A 59 6.45 8.32 -19.59
C VAL A 59 7.65 8.05 -18.68
N GLY A 60 7.97 6.78 -18.47
CA GLY A 60 9.11 6.38 -17.62
C GLY A 60 8.91 6.74 -16.16
N VAL A 61 9.96 7.19 -15.50
CA VAL A 61 9.98 7.41 -14.05
C VAL A 61 9.75 8.89 -13.73
N PHE A 62 8.71 9.16 -12.93
CA PHE A 62 8.46 10.45 -12.29
C PHE A 62 8.79 10.39 -10.81
N LYS A 63 9.58 11.35 -10.33
CA LYS A 63 9.91 11.52 -8.92
C LYS A 63 9.29 12.82 -8.40
N PHE A 64 8.61 12.74 -7.27
CA PHE A 64 7.97 13.87 -6.60
C PHE A 64 8.64 14.06 -5.24
N PHE A 65 8.91 15.30 -4.88
CA PHE A 65 9.65 15.64 -3.68
C PHE A 65 8.82 16.54 -2.76
N ASP A 66 9.13 16.53 -1.48
CA ASP A 66 8.61 17.49 -0.51
C ASP A 66 9.32 18.85 -0.64
N SER A 67 8.69 19.92 -0.16
CA SER A 67 9.25 21.27 -0.17
C SER A 67 10.45 21.46 0.75
N SER A 68 10.65 20.58 1.72
CA SER A 68 11.83 20.50 2.57
C SER A 68 13.03 19.85 1.90
N GLY A 69 12.83 19.16 0.76
CA GLY A 69 13.85 18.37 0.06
C GLY A 69 13.93 16.92 0.58
N GLY A 70 15.09 16.30 0.40
CA GLY A 70 15.35 14.91 0.81
C GLY A 70 15.06 13.89 -0.28
N HIS A 71 14.73 12.67 0.12
CA HIS A 71 14.36 11.59 -0.79
C HIS A 71 13.01 11.88 -1.49
N PRO A 72 12.78 11.44 -2.75
CA PRO A 72 11.45 11.53 -3.36
C PRO A 72 10.37 10.90 -2.49
N THR A 73 9.31 11.64 -2.18
CA THR A 73 8.18 11.15 -1.39
C THR A 73 7.20 10.31 -2.20
N ALA A 74 7.24 10.41 -3.53
CA ALA A 74 6.53 9.51 -4.43
C ALA A 74 7.34 9.26 -5.70
N ILE A 75 7.39 7.99 -6.11
CA ILE A 75 7.92 7.57 -7.41
C ILE A 75 6.78 6.91 -8.17
N LYS A 76 6.58 7.34 -9.43
CA LYS A 76 5.60 6.77 -10.35
C LYS A 76 6.30 6.26 -11.59
N GLU A 77 6.01 5.02 -11.97
CA GLU A 77 6.59 4.39 -13.16
C GLU A 77 5.50 4.15 -14.19
N TYR A 78 5.62 4.85 -15.31
CA TYR A 78 4.70 4.79 -16.44
C TYR A 78 5.29 3.84 -17.49
N THR A 79 4.64 2.71 -17.70
CA THR A 79 5.00 1.75 -18.77
C THR A 79 4.27 2.13 -20.05
N THR A 80 4.96 2.09 -21.18
CA THR A 80 4.38 2.34 -22.50
C THR A 80 3.19 1.39 -22.72
N ASP A 81 2.09 1.95 -23.24
CA ASP A 81 0.84 1.23 -23.58
C ASP A 81 0.12 0.54 -22.41
N SER A 82 0.53 0.79 -21.16
CA SER A 82 -0.18 0.34 -19.98
C SER A 82 -1.11 1.44 -19.44
N PRO A 83 -2.38 1.11 -19.13
CA PRO A 83 -3.26 2.04 -18.42
C PRO A 83 -2.94 2.14 -16.93
N PHE A 84 -2.02 1.30 -16.44
CA PHE A 84 -1.61 1.24 -15.04
C PHE A 84 -0.28 1.97 -14.83
N VAL A 85 -0.16 2.56 -13.66
CA VAL A 85 1.05 3.24 -13.17
C VAL A 85 1.47 2.56 -11.88
N ASP A 86 2.71 2.10 -11.81
CA ASP A 86 3.28 1.63 -10.56
C ASP A 86 3.64 2.84 -9.69
N VAL A 87 3.21 2.82 -8.43
CA VAL A 87 3.41 3.93 -7.50
C VAL A 87 4.02 3.42 -6.21
N THR A 88 5.11 4.07 -5.78
CA THR A 88 5.69 3.85 -4.46
C THR A 88 5.79 5.18 -3.72
N PHE A 89 5.28 5.20 -2.49
CA PHE A 89 5.40 6.32 -1.56
C PHE A 89 6.51 6.06 -0.55
N TYR A 90 7.23 7.12 -0.20
CA TYR A 90 8.35 7.08 0.73
C TYR A 90 8.24 8.19 1.77
N THR A 91 8.94 8.04 2.89
CA THR A 91 9.25 9.17 3.77
C THR A 91 10.34 10.04 3.15
N THR A 92 10.58 11.22 3.70
CA THR A 92 11.67 12.11 3.27
C THR A 92 13.06 11.51 3.48
N GLU A 93 13.19 10.52 4.38
CA GLU A 93 14.41 9.73 4.64
C GLU A 93 14.57 8.52 3.71
N GLY A 94 13.59 8.28 2.81
CA GLY A 94 13.64 7.20 1.83
C GLY A 94 13.10 5.84 2.29
N LYS A 95 12.41 5.75 3.42
CA LYS A 95 11.73 4.53 3.85
C LYS A 95 10.42 4.36 3.09
N LYS A 96 10.13 3.17 2.58
CA LYS A 96 8.85 2.89 1.92
C LYS A 96 7.68 3.03 2.90
N VAL A 97 6.63 3.71 2.46
CA VAL A 97 5.36 3.86 3.18
C VAL A 97 4.31 2.93 2.59
N SER A 98 4.14 2.97 1.27
CA SER A 98 3.20 2.09 0.56
C SER A 98 3.52 1.98 -0.92
N SER A 99 3.06 0.90 -1.56
CA SER A 99 3.24 0.69 -3.01
C SER A 99 2.07 -0.08 -3.61
N GLY A 100 1.86 0.11 -4.90
CA GLY A 100 0.84 -0.62 -5.67
C GLY A 100 0.62 0.01 -7.04
N LYS A 101 -0.41 -0.46 -7.73
CA LYS A 101 -0.79 0.04 -9.05
C LYS A 101 -1.95 1.04 -8.96
N MET A 102 -1.91 2.05 -9.82
CA MET A 102 -3.02 2.99 -10.02
C MET A 102 -3.49 2.98 -11.46
N LYS A 103 -4.79 3.17 -11.65
CA LYS A 103 -5.41 3.47 -12.95
C LYS A 103 -6.34 4.67 -12.77
N ASN A 104 -6.20 5.71 -13.60
CA ASN A 104 -7.01 6.93 -13.49
C ASN A 104 -7.00 7.53 -12.07
N ARG A 105 -5.82 7.58 -11.41
CA ARG A 105 -5.61 8.05 -10.03
C ARG A 105 -6.34 7.24 -8.94
N LYS A 106 -6.89 6.06 -9.28
CA LYS A 106 -7.54 5.13 -8.34
C LYS A 106 -6.63 3.93 -8.10
N ARG A 107 -6.53 3.47 -6.86
CA ARG A 107 -5.82 2.23 -6.52
C ARG A 107 -6.45 1.05 -7.25
N GLN A 108 -5.60 0.10 -7.70
CA GLN A 108 -6.01 -1.08 -8.44
C GLN A 108 -5.15 -2.28 -8.09
N GLY A 109 -5.77 -3.45 -7.89
CA GLY A 109 -5.05 -4.68 -7.53
C GLY A 109 -4.43 -4.61 -6.14
N GLU A 110 -3.33 -5.32 -5.96
CA GLU A 110 -2.63 -5.39 -4.69
C GLU A 110 -1.98 -4.06 -4.30
N TRP A 111 -2.18 -3.67 -3.03
CA TRP A 111 -1.50 -2.56 -2.37
C TRP A 111 -0.84 -3.03 -1.10
N LEU A 112 0.41 -2.62 -0.92
CA LEU A 112 1.21 -2.92 0.26
C LEU A 112 1.45 -1.64 1.04
N SER A 113 1.33 -1.72 2.37
CA SER A 113 1.85 -0.71 3.29
C SER A 113 2.91 -1.34 4.17
N TYR A 114 3.91 -0.55 4.58
CA TYR A 114 5.08 -1.04 5.28
C TYR A 114 5.10 -0.53 6.72
N HIS A 115 5.73 -1.27 7.62
CA HIS A 115 6.09 -0.80 8.95
C HIS A 115 7.12 0.33 8.89
N GLN A 116 7.42 0.97 10.02
CA GLN A 116 8.35 2.11 10.10
C GLN A 116 9.78 1.79 9.63
N ASP A 117 10.15 0.49 9.53
CA ASP A 117 11.42 0.05 8.95
C ASP A 117 11.49 0.28 7.42
N GLY A 118 10.35 0.47 6.77
CA GLY A 118 10.25 0.67 5.32
C GLY A 118 10.45 -0.59 4.48
N SER A 119 10.48 -1.77 5.09
CA SER A 119 10.74 -3.05 4.41
C SER A 119 9.75 -4.15 4.78
N THR A 120 9.35 -4.26 6.03
CA THR A 120 8.41 -5.26 6.52
C THR A 120 6.97 -4.86 6.17
N ILE A 121 6.22 -5.76 5.54
CA ILE A 121 4.83 -5.52 5.17
C ILE A 121 3.96 -5.43 6.42
N MET A 122 3.24 -4.31 6.58
CA MET A 122 2.26 -4.08 7.64
C MET A 122 0.84 -4.41 7.17
N ILE A 123 0.49 -4.00 5.95
CA ILE A 123 -0.86 -4.21 5.41
C ILE A 123 -0.76 -4.66 3.94
N LYS A 124 -1.56 -5.65 3.58
CA LYS A 124 -1.78 -6.11 2.22
C LYS A 124 -3.26 -6.01 1.90
N GLU A 125 -3.60 -5.26 0.87
CA GLU A 125 -4.97 -4.92 0.49
C GLU A 125 -5.22 -5.22 -0.99
N GLN A 126 -6.48 -5.52 -1.33
CA GLN A 126 -6.92 -5.63 -2.73
C GLN A 126 -7.87 -4.49 -3.05
N TYR A 127 -7.62 -3.83 -4.17
CA TYR A 127 -8.42 -2.70 -4.64
C TYR A 127 -8.99 -2.94 -6.03
N LYS A 128 -10.23 -2.51 -6.23
CA LYS A 128 -10.88 -2.42 -7.53
C LYS A 128 -11.49 -1.04 -7.69
N ASN A 129 -11.03 -0.29 -8.69
CA ASN A 129 -11.50 1.07 -8.97
C ASN A 129 -11.42 2.05 -7.76
N GLY A 130 -10.43 1.85 -6.89
CA GLY A 130 -10.21 2.69 -5.70
C GLY A 130 -10.95 2.25 -4.44
N LEU A 131 -11.80 1.21 -4.51
CA LEU A 131 -12.49 0.62 -3.37
C LEU A 131 -11.77 -0.66 -2.95
N LEU A 132 -11.77 -0.98 -1.64
CA LEU A 132 -11.34 -2.28 -1.15
C LEU A 132 -12.27 -3.35 -1.71
N ASP A 133 -11.67 -4.36 -2.38
CA ASP A 133 -12.42 -5.47 -3.00
C ASP A 133 -11.56 -6.72 -2.96
N GLY A 134 -11.82 -7.58 -2.01
CA GLY A 134 -11.02 -8.76 -1.71
C GLY A 134 -10.49 -8.77 -0.28
N GLN A 135 -9.44 -9.54 -0.05
CA GLN A 135 -8.86 -9.73 1.28
C GLN A 135 -8.00 -8.53 1.70
N ARG A 136 -8.14 -8.13 2.95
CA ARG A 136 -7.27 -7.21 3.67
C ARG A 136 -6.58 -7.94 4.81
N ASN A 137 -5.25 -7.97 4.79
CA ASN A 137 -4.43 -8.58 5.84
C ASN A 137 -3.62 -7.49 6.53
N VAL A 138 -3.62 -7.48 7.86
CA VAL A 138 -2.71 -6.68 8.69
C VAL A 138 -1.75 -7.65 9.37
N PHE A 139 -0.48 -7.28 9.41
CA PHE A 139 0.58 -8.12 9.98
C PHE A 139 1.27 -7.39 11.13
N PHE A 140 1.68 -8.13 12.13
CA PHE A 140 2.66 -7.70 13.12
C PHE A 140 4.04 -7.49 12.47
N ILE A 141 4.93 -6.81 13.17
CA ILE A 141 6.32 -6.64 12.70
C ILE A 141 7.06 -7.98 12.53
N SER A 142 6.64 -9.01 13.25
CA SER A 142 7.11 -10.38 13.12
C SER A 142 6.71 -11.05 11.79
N GLY A 143 5.80 -10.44 11.00
CA GLY A 143 5.21 -11.02 9.81
C GLY A 143 4.01 -11.94 10.05
N LEU A 144 3.68 -12.25 11.32
CA LEU A 144 2.47 -13.01 11.65
C LEU A 144 1.21 -12.15 11.43
N PRO A 145 0.09 -12.74 11.00
CA PRO A 145 -1.15 -12.02 10.82
C PRO A 145 -1.68 -11.47 12.15
N ALA A 146 -2.08 -10.20 12.16
CA ALA A 146 -2.80 -9.55 13.25
C ALA A 146 -4.30 -9.50 12.99
N LEU A 147 -4.69 -9.27 11.72
CA LEU A 147 -6.08 -9.17 11.31
C LEU A 147 -6.24 -9.65 9.86
N VAL A 148 -7.27 -10.44 9.60
CA VAL A 148 -7.70 -10.85 8.26
C VAL A 148 -9.16 -10.47 8.10
N GLU A 149 -9.47 -9.69 7.08
CA GLU A 149 -10.82 -9.22 6.76
C GLU A 149 -11.12 -9.43 5.28
N GLN A 150 -12.40 -9.48 4.94
CA GLN A 150 -12.87 -9.54 3.56
C GLN A 150 -13.71 -8.31 3.24
N TYR A 151 -13.54 -7.76 2.03
CA TYR A 151 -14.25 -6.61 1.52
C TYR A 151 -14.89 -6.89 0.16
N VAL A 152 -16.04 -6.29 -0.09
CA VAL A 152 -16.70 -6.26 -1.39
C VAL A 152 -17.18 -4.83 -1.63
N ASP A 153 -16.75 -4.22 -2.74
CA ASP A 153 -17.12 -2.85 -3.13
C ASP A 153 -16.94 -1.82 -1.98
N GLY A 154 -15.86 -1.96 -1.20
CA GLY A 154 -15.49 -1.07 -0.10
C GLY A 154 -16.11 -1.41 1.25
N ASN A 155 -17.08 -2.33 1.33
CA ASN A 155 -17.75 -2.72 2.55
C ASN A 155 -17.18 -4.02 3.11
N LYS A 156 -17.11 -4.15 4.45
CA LYS A 156 -16.77 -5.44 5.09
C LYS A 156 -17.83 -6.48 4.79
N GLU A 157 -17.37 -7.62 4.29
CA GLU A 157 -18.23 -8.74 3.92
C GLU A 157 -17.58 -10.05 4.34
N GLY A 158 -18.35 -10.95 4.97
CA GLY A 158 -17.84 -12.26 5.40
C GLY A 158 -17.04 -12.20 6.72
N LYS A 159 -16.14 -13.16 6.88
CA LYS A 159 -15.44 -13.42 8.14
C LYS A 159 -14.29 -12.43 8.36
N ALA A 160 -14.18 -11.94 9.60
CA ALA A 160 -13.03 -11.18 10.08
C ALA A 160 -12.40 -11.90 11.29
N ILE A 161 -11.07 -12.08 11.27
CA ILE A 161 -10.33 -12.80 12.31
C ILE A 161 -9.21 -11.90 12.84
N THR A 162 -9.15 -11.75 14.15
CA THR A 162 -8.06 -11.07 14.87
C THR A 162 -7.20 -12.10 15.60
N TYR A 163 -5.89 -11.89 15.61
CA TYR A 163 -4.90 -12.79 16.21
C TYR A 163 -4.07 -12.09 17.28
N THR A 164 -3.44 -12.87 18.17
CA THR A 164 -2.34 -12.41 19.03
C THR A 164 -1.03 -12.40 18.25
N GLU A 165 0.04 -11.82 18.83
CA GLU A 165 1.40 -11.85 18.25
C GLU A 165 1.97 -13.27 18.15
N GLU A 166 1.48 -14.23 18.98
CA GLU A 166 1.82 -15.65 18.91
C GLU A 166 0.97 -16.44 17.91
N GLY A 167 0.11 -15.77 17.13
CA GLY A 167 -0.73 -16.37 16.09
C GLY A 167 -2.01 -17.06 16.60
N LYS A 168 -2.37 -16.90 17.87
CA LYS A 168 -3.62 -17.45 18.42
C LYS A 168 -4.81 -16.55 18.04
N VAL A 169 -5.96 -17.14 17.76
CA VAL A 169 -7.18 -16.39 17.45
C VAL A 169 -7.72 -15.73 18.72
N LEU A 170 -7.93 -14.41 18.66
CA LEU A 170 -8.61 -13.63 19.71
C LEU A 170 -10.09 -13.44 19.41
N LYS A 171 -10.43 -13.25 18.12
CA LYS A 171 -11.78 -12.95 17.71
C LYS A 171 -12.05 -13.46 16.30
N SER A 172 -13.22 -14.04 16.10
CA SER A 172 -13.76 -14.37 14.78
C SER A 172 -15.19 -13.86 14.72
N VAL A 173 -15.49 -12.94 13.81
CA VAL A 173 -16.82 -12.36 13.62
C VAL A 173 -17.17 -12.35 12.14
N THR A 174 -18.48 -12.22 11.85
CA THR A 174 -18.95 -12.16 10.47
C THR A 174 -19.58 -10.81 10.22
N TYR A 175 -19.27 -10.23 9.07
CA TYR A 175 -19.83 -8.96 8.58
C TYR A 175 -20.70 -9.18 7.36
N LYS A 176 -21.70 -8.35 7.20
CA LYS A 176 -22.50 -8.16 6.00
C LYS A 176 -22.75 -6.67 5.82
N GLN A 177 -22.25 -6.09 4.73
CA GLN A 177 -22.36 -4.66 4.44
C GLN A 177 -21.98 -3.80 5.66
N ASP A 178 -20.73 -3.95 6.16
CA ASP A 178 -20.15 -3.28 7.33
C ASP A 178 -20.83 -3.56 8.69
N LYS A 179 -21.92 -4.34 8.73
CA LYS A 179 -22.62 -4.68 9.96
C LYS A 179 -22.21 -6.06 10.45
N LEU A 180 -22.03 -6.20 11.77
CA LEU A 180 -21.91 -7.53 12.37
C LEU A 180 -23.21 -8.31 12.14
N GLU A 181 -23.10 -9.43 11.42
CA GLU A 181 -24.21 -10.28 11.02
C GLU A 181 -23.76 -11.74 11.00
N GLY A 182 -24.37 -12.61 11.81
CA GLY A 182 -24.00 -14.02 11.89
C GLY A 182 -23.06 -14.35 13.05
N PRO A 183 -22.31 -15.46 12.96
CA PRO A 183 -21.53 -16.01 14.05
C PRO A 183 -20.42 -15.09 14.56
N ALA A 184 -20.22 -15.09 15.89
CA ALA A 184 -19.13 -14.41 16.57
C ALA A 184 -18.58 -15.30 17.67
N ILE A 185 -17.25 -15.44 17.73
CA ILE A 185 -16.52 -16.18 18.77
C ILE A 185 -15.38 -15.29 19.26
N PHE A 186 -15.26 -15.20 20.58
CA PHE A 186 -14.20 -14.48 21.26
C PHE A 186 -13.38 -15.47 22.10
N TYR A 187 -12.09 -15.25 22.13
CA TYR A 187 -11.14 -16.10 22.82
C TYR A 187 -10.28 -15.23 23.76
N ASN A 188 -9.73 -15.80 24.81
CA ASN A 188 -8.71 -15.17 25.64
C ASN A 188 -7.33 -15.20 24.95
N GLY A 189 -6.33 -14.56 25.58
CA GLY A 189 -4.96 -14.53 25.04
C GLY A 189 -4.29 -15.91 24.93
N TYR A 190 -4.81 -16.92 25.60
CA TYR A 190 -4.33 -18.30 25.52
C TYR A 190 -4.97 -19.09 24.36
N GLY A 191 -5.97 -18.51 23.68
CA GLY A 191 -6.72 -19.16 22.60
C GLY A 191 -7.90 -20.00 23.08
N GLU A 192 -8.29 -19.89 24.34
CA GLU A 192 -9.45 -20.57 24.90
C GLU A 192 -10.72 -19.75 24.64
N LYS A 193 -11.80 -20.42 24.28
CA LYS A 193 -13.07 -19.77 23.96
C LYS A 193 -13.69 -19.16 25.22
N GLU A 194 -13.99 -17.86 25.19
CA GLU A 194 -14.68 -17.14 26.26
C GLU A 194 -16.16 -16.89 25.97
N VAL A 195 -16.50 -16.50 24.73
CA VAL A 195 -17.87 -16.12 24.39
C VAL A 195 -18.15 -16.54 22.97
N ALA A 196 -19.34 -17.06 22.70
CA ALA A 196 -19.82 -17.34 21.36
C ALA A 196 -21.32 -17.03 21.24
N GLY A 197 -21.72 -16.53 20.08
CA GLY A 197 -23.12 -16.23 19.77
C GLY A 197 -23.28 -15.72 18.37
N ASN A 198 -24.37 -15.05 18.09
CA ASN A 198 -24.65 -14.45 16.80
C ASN A 198 -24.99 -12.96 16.96
N TYR A 199 -24.56 -12.20 15.96
CA TYR A 199 -25.01 -10.83 15.75
C TYR A 199 -26.10 -10.75 14.69
N LYS A 200 -26.98 -9.77 14.81
CA LYS A 200 -27.92 -9.33 13.78
C LYS A 200 -27.96 -7.81 13.79
N ASN A 201 -27.58 -7.18 12.67
CA ASN A 201 -27.50 -5.72 12.54
C ASN A 201 -26.74 -5.07 13.72
N ASN A 202 -25.49 -5.51 13.98
CA ASN A 202 -24.60 -5.03 15.05
C ASN A 202 -25.07 -5.30 16.49
N ARG A 203 -26.17 -6.04 16.70
CA ARG A 203 -26.71 -6.34 18.02
C ARG A 203 -26.62 -7.83 18.31
N LYS A 204 -26.30 -8.20 19.56
CA LYS A 204 -26.40 -9.60 20.01
C LYS A 204 -27.78 -10.14 19.73
N HIS A 205 -27.86 -11.34 19.13
CA HIS A 205 -29.12 -11.99 18.77
C HIS A 205 -29.07 -13.48 19.10
N GLY A 206 -30.20 -14.03 19.55
CA GLY A 206 -30.33 -15.45 19.90
C GLY A 206 -29.54 -15.83 21.15
N LEU A 207 -29.09 -17.07 21.21
CA LEU A 207 -28.40 -17.63 22.37
C LEU A 207 -26.92 -17.27 22.33
N TRP A 208 -26.43 -16.71 23.43
CA TRP A 208 -25.02 -16.42 23.68
C TRP A 208 -24.49 -17.30 24.80
N LYS A 209 -23.39 -18.02 24.53
CA LYS A 209 -22.73 -18.92 25.47
C LYS A 209 -21.44 -18.28 25.99
N TYR A 210 -21.28 -18.31 27.30
CA TYR A 210 -20.09 -17.87 27.99
C TYR A 210 -19.39 -19.10 28.54
N TYR A 211 -18.09 -19.16 28.43
CA TYR A 211 -17.29 -20.32 28.74
C TYR A 211 -16.36 -20.03 29.89
N LYS A 212 -16.10 -21.03 30.75
CA LYS A 212 -15.11 -21.04 31.80
C LYS A 212 -14.47 -22.42 31.82
N ASN A 213 -13.12 -22.46 31.77
CA ASN A 213 -12.34 -23.71 31.72
C ASN A 213 -12.81 -24.66 30.59
N GLY A 214 -13.12 -24.12 29.42
CA GLY A 214 -13.57 -24.89 28.24
C GLY A 214 -15.01 -25.36 28.26
N GLN A 215 -15.74 -25.19 29.36
CA GLN A 215 -17.15 -25.58 29.51
C GLN A 215 -18.07 -24.38 29.50
N VAL A 216 -19.33 -24.60 29.11
CA VAL A 216 -20.37 -23.54 29.13
C VAL A 216 -20.71 -23.24 30.59
N ASP A 217 -20.38 -22.04 31.03
CA ASP A 217 -20.67 -21.53 32.39
C ASP A 217 -22.03 -20.83 32.44
N LYS A 218 -22.38 -20.12 31.37
CA LYS A 218 -23.60 -19.31 31.31
C LYS A 218 -24.14 -19.17 29.90
N GLU A 219 -25.46 -19.18 29.79
CA GLU A 219 -26.18 -18.89 28.55
C GLU A 219 -27.15 -17.71 28.72
N ILE A 220 -27.14 -16.80 27.75
CA ILE A 220 -27.99 -15.62 27.75
C ILE A 220 -28.66 -15.48 26.37
N LYS A 221 -29.97 -15.39 26.35
CA LYS A 221 -30.76 -15.13 25.14
C LYS A 221 -30.90 -13.62 24.91
N TYR A 222 -30.64 -13.16 23.67
CA TYR A 222 -30.80 -11.76 23.29
C TYR A 222 -31.88 -11.58 22.22
N PRO A 223 -32.63 -10.44 22.22
CA PRO A 223 -32.58 -9.39 23.23
C PRO A 223 -33.04 -9.91 24.60
N ARG A 224 -32.46 -9.35 25.67
CA ARG A 224 -32.98 -9.62 27.02
C ARG A 224 -34.39 -9.04 27.13
N ASN A 225 -35.33 -9.82 27.62
CA ASN A 225 -36.63 -9.27 28.01
C ASN A 225 -36.39 -8.19 29.07
N LYS A 226 -36.91 -6.99 28.86
CA LYS A 226 -37.00 -6.01 29.96
C LYS A 226 -37.83 -6.67 31.04
N ILE A 227 -37.23 -6.99 32.19
CA ILE A 227 -37.97 -7.34 33.37
C ILE A 227 -38.73 -6.06 33.71
N GLY A 228 -40.06 -6.06 33.52
CA GLY A 228 -40.90 -4.93 33.93
C GLY A 228 -40.72 -4.76 35.44
N VAL A 229 -40.15 -3.59 35.83
CA VAL A 229 -40.27 -3.12 37.20
C VAL A 229 -41.73 -2.74 37.34
N GLN A 230 -42.52 -3.59 38.01
CA GLN A 230 -43.82 -3.23 38.56
C GLN A 230 -43.62 -2.36 39.77
#